data_edeacf50fcbe2e78733e0aded5c7b8eb
#
_entry.id   edeacf50fcbe2e78733e0aded5c7b8eb
#
_cell.length_a   1.000
_cell.length_b   1.000
_cell.length_c   1.000
_cell.angle_alpha   90.00
_cell.angle_beta   90.00
_cell.angle_gamma   90.00
#
_symmetry.space_group_name_H-M   'P 1'
#
loop_
_entity.id
_entity.type
_entity.pdbx_description
1 polymer ?
#
loop_
_entity_poly.entity_id
_entity_poly.type
_entity_poly.pdbx_seq_one_letter_code
_entity_poly.pdbx_strand_id
1 'polypeptide(L)' 'MGFYKNIDIEIQEWQARGRSVEETYIYFKDYATLEDVVRIFARDCDEETV' A
#
# COMPACT_ATOMS: atom_id res chain seq x y z
N MET A 1 2.84 12.30 -17.45
CA MET A 1 3.10 12.15 -16.92
C MET A 1 3.27 11.22 -16.10
N GLY A 2 3.33 10.51 -15.75
CA GLY A 2 3.56 9.41 -15.16
C GLY A 2 3.42 9.49 -13.75
N PHE A 3 2.52 9.95 -13.24
CA PHE A 3 2.46 10.01 -11.94
C PHE A 3 2.22 8.79 -11.30
N TYR A 4 1.56 7.85 -11.84
CA TYR A 4 1.27 6.70 -11.12
C TYR A 4 2.14 5.70 -11.51
N LYS A 5 3.34 5.81 -11.60
CA LYS A 5 4.16 4.78 -11.99
C LYS A 5 3.95 3.62 -11.19
N ASN A 6 3.98 3.62 -9.91
CA ASN A 6 3.88 2.45 -9.16
C ASN A 6 3.17 2.70 -7.89
N ILE A 7 1.89 2.51 -7.87
CA ILE A 7 1.09 2.68 -6.68
C ILE A 7 1.53 1.69 -5.62
N ASP A 8 1.90 0.49 -6.02
CA ASP A 8 2.34 -0.49 -5.05
C ASP A 8 3.52 0.03 -4.24
N ILE A 9 4.47 0.60 -4.92
CA ILE A 9 5.64 1.09 -4.22
C ILE A 9 5.29 2.25 -3.33
N GLU A 10 4.39 3.11 -3.79
CA GLU A 10 3.98 4.24 -2.97
C GLU A 10 3.32 3.74 -1.70
N ILE A 11 2.45 2.76 -1.79
CA ILE A 11 1.78 2.25 -0.63
C ILE A 11 2.79 1.59 0.31
N GLN A 12 3.76 0.90 -0.25
CA GLN A 12 4.77 0.29 0.58
C GLN A 12 5.59 1.33 1.33
N GLU A 13 5.83 2.45 0.70
CA GLU A 13 6.55 3.50 1.36
C GLU A 13 5.75 4.06 2.52
N TRP A 14 4.45 4.19 2.36
CA TRP A 14 3.63 4.67 3.44
C TRP A 14 3.66 3.69 4.60
N GLN A 15 3.66 2.42 4.29
CA GLN A 15 3.74 1.42 5.34
C GLN A 15 5.07 1.54 6.06
N ALA A 16 6.12 1.74 5.33
CA ALA A 16 7.44 1.85 5.94
C ALA A 16 7.54 3.06 6.86
N ARG A 17 6.73 4.07 6.59
CA ARG A 17 6.74 5.23 7.43
C ARG A 17 5.86 5.08 8.65
N GLY A 18 5.22 3.95 8.79
CA GLY A 18 4.38 3.73 9.94
C GLY A 18 2.93 4.12 9.75
N ARG A 19 2.52 4.36 8.52
CA ARG A 19 1.13 4.73 8.30
C ARG A 19 0.25 3.50 8.38
N SER A 20 -0.97 3.67 8.81
CA SER A 20 -1.85 2.52 8.93
C SER A 20 -2.52 2.24 7.60
N VAL A 21 -3.15 1.10 7.51
CA VAL A 21 -3.85 0.71 6.31
C VAL A 21 -4.96 1.71 6.01
N GLU A 22 -5.69 2.11 7.03
CA GLU A 22 -6.77 3.00 6.83
C GLU A 22 -6.28 4.33 6.30
N GLU A 23 -5.26 4.86 6.86
CA GLU A 23 -4.73 6.11 6.44
C GLU A 23 -4.24 6.02 5.00
N THR A 24 -3.55 4.96 4.68
CA THR A 24 -3.04 4.77 3.35
C THR A 24 -4.19 4.62 2.36
N TYR A 25 -5.22 3.88 2.74
CA TYR A 25 -6.33 3.70 1.84
C TYR A 25 -7.02 5.03 1.55
N ILE A 26 -7.20 5.85 2.56
CA ILE A 26 -7.88 7.12 2.37
C ILE A 26 -7.11 7.98 1.38
N TYR A 27 -5.80 7.94 1.45
CA TYR A 27 -5.02 8.74 0.57
C TYR A 27 -5.06 8.21 -0.86
N PHE A 28 -5.04 6.90 -1.01
CA PHE A 28 -4.99 6.30 -2.34
C PHE A 28 -6.34 5.77 -2.81
N LYS A 29 -7.42 6.11 -2.14
CA LYS A 29 -8.68 5.48 -2.50
C LYS A 29 -9.11 5.74 -3.93
N ASP A 30 -8.62 6.79 -4.54
CA ASP A 30 -8.99 7.06 -5.91
C ASP A 30 -8.15 6.23 -6.87
N TYR A 31 -7.09 5.63 -6.39
CA TYR A 31 -6.21 4.87 -7.24
C TYR A 31 -6.16 3.41 -6.88
N ALA A 32 -6.51 3.05 -5.69
CA ALA A 32 -6.45 1.67 -5.26
C ALA A 32 -7.59 1.38 -4.31
N THR A 33 -8.00 0.13 -4.23
CA THR A 33 -9.10 -0.21 -3.34
C THR A 33 -8.55 -0.59 -2.00
N LEU A 34 -9.43 -0.69 -1.01
CA LEU A 34 -8.98 -1.09 0.30
C LEU A 34 -8.37 -2.47 0.24
N GLU A 35 -8.93 -3.32 -0.56
CA GLU A 35 -8.41 -4.66 -0.70
C GLU A 35 -6.99 -4.62 -1.21
N ASP A 36 -6.71 -3.75 -2.14
CA ASP A 36 -5.38 -3.65 -2.69
C ASP A 36 -4.40 -3.19 -1.61
N VAL A 37 -4.79 -2.22 -0.84
CA VAL A 37 -3.91 -1.71 0.20
C VAL A 37 -3.64 -2.79 1.24
N VAL A 38 -4.70 -3.48 1.64
CA VAL A 38 -4.55 -4.53 2.63
C VAL A 38 -3.64 -5.63 2.09
N ARG A 39 -3.81 -5.96 0.84
CA ARG A 39 -3.00 -7.00 0.26
C ARG A 39 -1.52 -6.62 0.25
N ILE A 40 -1.22 -5.38 -0.08
CA ILE A 40 0.14 -4.95 -0.12
C ILE A 40 0.74 -4.94 1.29
N PHE A 41 -0.04 -4.48 2.26
CA PHE A 41 0.46 -4.47 3.62
C PHE A 41 0.69 -5.91 4.12
N ALA A 42 -0.22 -6.79 3.79
CA ALA A 42 -0.09 -8.15 4.23
C ALA A 42 1.07 -8.86 3.57
N ARG A 43 1.32 -8.51 2.32
CA ARG A 43 2.36 -9.17 1.63
C ARG A 43 3.68 -8.94 2.32
N ASP A 44 3.88 -7.75 2.83
CA ASP A 44 5.10 -7.48 3.48
C ASP A 44 5.25 -8.30 4.75
N CYS A 45 4.19 -8.56 5.43
CA CYS A 45 4.25 -9.34 6.62
C CYS A 45 4.41 -10.76 6.34
N ASP A 46 3.86 -11.24 5.26
CA ASP A 46 3.83 -12.63 5.00
C ASP A 46 5.04 -13.14 4.39
N GLU A 47 5.81 -12.34 3.81
CA GLU A 47 6.85 -12.87 3.09
C GLU A 47 7.78 -13.71 3.81
N GLU A 48 7.92 -13.56 5.03
CA GLU A 48 8.85 -14.37 5.67
C GLU A 48 8.38 -15.63 6.07
N THR A 49 7.23 -15.96 5.96
CA THR A 49 6.76 -17.17 6.38
C THR A 49 7.19 -18.23 5.61
N VAL A 50 7.64 -18.18 4.59
CA VAL A 50 7.97 -19.31 3.88
C VAL A 50 8.90 -19.94 4.29
#